data_ebcff7b20b65d024956d4032f3af649c
#
_entry.id   ebcff7b20b65d024956d4032f3af649c
#
_cell.length_a   1.000
_cell.length_b   1.000
_cell.length_c   1.000
_cell.angle_alpha   90.00
_cell.angle_beta   90.00
_cell.angle_gamma   90.00
#
_symmetry.space_group_name_H-M   'P 1'
#
loop_
_entity.id
_entity.type
_entity.pdbx_description
1 polymer ?
#
loop_
_entity_poly.entity_id
_entity_poly.type
_entity_poly.pdbx_seq_one_letter_code
_entity_poly.pdbx_strand_id
1 'polypeptide(L)'
;ARGERYDDRHYTALLLAGLLHDVGKRPFVTDHAAEGARHAAVIMKRMGFDADIARWVRILVREHLTLSEFATGKNPNDPAVGESLARCVDRDPMLLDMLYDLTRADGSSLGATAGEEISKRYGWSHWRESLVRAMYSAARESIRVQVEGGYADVDFG
;
A
#
# COMPACT_ATOMS: atom_id res chain seq x y z
N ALA A 1 6.81 1.99 21.04
CA ALA A 1 6.39 0.77 20.38
C ALA A 1 6.81 0.78 18.88
N ARG A 2 8.10 0.90 18.57
CA ARG A 2 8.61 0.99 17.18
C ARG A 2 9.14 -0.33 16.63
N GLY A 3 8.96 -1.46 17.24
CA GLY A 3 9.65 -2.69 16.86
C GLY A 3 8.81 -3.95 16.84
N GLU A 4 7.53 -3.88 17.19
CA GLU A 4 6.74 -5.11 17.39
C GLU A 4 5.94 -5.54 16.15
N ARG A 5 5.72 -4.65 15.15
CA ARG A 5 4.88 -4.97 13.99
C ARG A 5 5.69 -5.40 12.75
N TYR A 6 6.85 -4.80 12.55
CA TYR A 6 7.72 -5.05 11.41
C TYR A 6 9.13 -5.43 11.90
N ASP A 7 9.74 -6.42 11.26
CA ASP A 7 11.18 -6.63 11.40
C ASP A 7 11.98 -5.51 10.70
N ASP A 8 13.27 -5.47 10.92
CA ASP A 8 14.15 -4.41 10.40
C ASP A 8 14.11 -4.30 8.87
N ARG A 9 13.92 -5.40 8.16
CA ARG A 9 13.87 -5.43 6.69
C ARG A 9 12.58 -4.81 6.16
N HIS A 10 11.42 -5.21 6.73
CA HIS A 10 10.12 -4.64 6.37
C HIS A 10 10.04 -3.17 6.76
N TYR A 11 10.55 -2.81 7.94
CA TYR A 11 10.61 -1.42 8.38
C TYR A 11 11.47 -0.56 7.45
N THR A 12 12.65 -1.07 7.04
CA THR A 12 13.51 -0.40 6.06
C THR A 12 12.79 -0.19 4.73
N ALA A 13 12.09 -1.20 4.22
CA ALA A 13 11.33 -1.10 2.99
C ALA A 13 10.20 -0.06 3.10
N LEU A 14 9.49 -0.01 4.22
CA LEU A 14 8.43 0.98 4.46
C LEU A 14 8.97 2.41 4.47
N LEU A 15 10.10 2.66 5.15
CA LEU A 15 10.75 3.98 5.17
C LEU A 15 11.22 4.41 3.77
N LEU A 16 11.84 3.49 3.03
CA LEU A 16 12.29 3.76 1.66
C LEU A 16 11.11 4.02 0.72
N ALA A 17 10.02 3.26 0.86
CA ALA A 17 8.80 3.52 0.09
C ALA A 17 8.21 4.89 0.43
N GLY A 18 8.15 5.28 1.70
CA GLY A 18 7.72 6.61 2.13
C GLY A 18 8.57 7.74 1.55
N LEU A 19 9.88 7.52 1.44
CA LEU A 19 10.80 8.49 0.82
C LEU A 19 10.62 8.59 -0.71
N LEU A 20 10.30 7.49 -1.37
CA LEU A 20 10.32 7.37 -2.83
C LEU A 20 8.92 7.37 -3.48
N HIS A 21 7.81 7.35 -2.70
CA HIS A 21 6.46 7.18 -3.27
C HIS A 21 6.12 8.24 -4.33
N ASP A 22 6.61 9.43 -4.20
CA ASP A 22 6.38 10.58 -5.08
C ASP A 22 7.50 10.86 -6.09
N VAL A 23 8.54 10.03 -6.16
CA VAL A 23 9.70 10.26 -7.04
C VAL A 23 9.36 10.29 -8.53
N GLY A 24 8.20 9.73 -8.91
CA GLY A 24 7.66 9.75 -10.27
C GLY A 24 6.85 11.00 -10.63
N LYS A 25 6.56 11.87 -9.66
CA LYS A 25 5.79 13.11 -9.93
C LYS A 25 6.58 14.07 -10.81
N ARG A 26 6.09 14.26 -12.04
CA ARG A 26 6.63 15.22 -13.01
C ARG A 26 5.50 15.83 -13.83
N PRO A 27 5.67 17.04 -14.40
CA PRO A 27 4.73 17.58 -15.37
C PRO A 27 4.51 16.58 -16.52
N PHE A 28 3.26 16.42 -16.95
CA PHE A 28 2.84 15.56 -18.07
C PHE A 28 2.94 14.05 -17.84
N VAL A 29 3.26 13.58 -16.63
CA VAL A 29 3.18 12.16 -16.26
C VAL A 29 1.79 11.86 -15.69
N THR A 30 1.04 11.00 -16.37
CA THR A 30 -0.33 10.63 -15.98
C THR A 30 -0.35 9.53 -14.91
N ASP A 31 0.63 8.63 -14.93
CA ASP A 31 0.79 7.55 -13.96
C ASP A 31 2.14 7.69 -13.23
N HIS A 32 2.17 8.62 -12.26
CA HIS A 32 3.38 8.88 -11.47
C HIS A 32 3.74 7.71 -10.53
N ALA A 33 2.77 6.88 -10.14
CA ALA A 33 3.01 5.72 -9.29
C ALA A 33 3.79 4.63 -10.04
N ALA A 34 3.36 4.29 -11.27
CA ALA A 34 4.11 3.35 -12.11
C ALA A 34 5.50 3.87 -12.48
N GLU A 35 5.62 5.16 -12.82
CA GLU A 35 6.91 5.80 -13.10
C GLU A 35 7.81 5.79 -11.87
N GLY A 36 7.25 6.13 -10.70
CA GLY A 36 7.94 6.08 -9.41
C GLY A 36 8.46 4.68 -9.08
N ALA A 37 7.66 3.64 -9.32
CA ALA A 37 8.06 2.26 -9.09
C ALA A 37 9.25 1.84 -9.96
N ARG A 38 9.31 2.29 -11.23
CA ARG A 38 10.47 2.06 -12.11
C ARG A 38 11.72 2.75 -11.58
N HIS A 39 11.61 4.01 -11.16
CA HIS A 39 12.73 4.75 -10.56
C HIS A 39 13.19 4.11 -9.26
N ALA A 40 12.27 3.74 -8.38
CA ALA A 40 12.59 3.06 -7.12
C ALA A 40 13.38 1.77 -7.36
N ALA A 41 12.97 0.94 -8.33
CA ALA A 41 13.69 -0.28 -8.67
C ALA A 41 15.14 -0.02 -9.08
N VAL A 42 15.40 1.03 -9.88
CA VAL A 42 16.76 1.42 -10.28
C VAL A 42 17.57 1.93 -9.09
N ILE A 43 16.96 2.76 -8.24
CA ILE A 43 17.60 3.30 -7.04
C ILE A 43 17.99 2.17 -6.08
N MET A 44 17.06 1.25 -5.79
CA MET A 44 17.32 0.10 -4.89
C MET A 44 18.47 -0.76 -5.39
N LYS A 45 18.50 -1.05 -6.70
CA LYS A 45 19.60 -1.81 -7.31
C LYS A 45 20.95 -1.10 -7.18
N ARG A 46 20.98 0.21 -7.44
CA ARG A 46 22.21 1.01 -7.35
C ARG A 46 22.73 1.13 -5.93
N MET A 47 21.83 1.17 -4.95
CA MET A 47 22.16 1.24 -3.53
C MET A 47 22.56 -0.12 -2.93
N GLY A 48 22.44 -1.20 -3.71
CA GLY A 48 22.83 -2.54 -3.28
C GLY A 48 21.88 -3.21 -2.30
N PHE A 49 20.60 -2.78 -2.25
CA PHE A 49 19.60 -3.48 -1.45
C PHE A 49 19.30 -4.87 -2.03
N ASP A 50 18.99 -5.82 -1.15
CA ASP A 50 18.62 -7.16 -1.59
C ASP A 50 17.30 -7.17 -2.39
N ALA A 51 17.07 -8.28 -3.11
CA ALA A 51 15.95 -8.40 -4.04
C ALA A 51 14.58 -8.31 -3.36
N ASP A 52 14.44 -8.78 -2.12
CA ASP A 52 13.16 -8.74 -1.40
C ASP A 52 12.82 -7.30 -1.01
N ILE A 53 13.75 -6.58 -0.39
CA ILE A 53 13.56 -5.17 -0.03
C ILE A 53 13.24 -4.35 -1.30
N ALA A 54 14.00 -4.56 -2.38
CA ALA A 54 13.77 -3.86 -3.64
C ALA A 54 12.38 -4.17 -4.22
N ARG A 55 11.92 -5.41 -4.14
CA ARG A 55 10.57 -5.83 -4.56
C ARG A 55 9.48 -5.15 -3.72
N TRP A 56 9.62 -5.18 -2.39
CA TRP A 56 8.64 -4.56 -1.49
C TRP A 56 8.53 -3.05 -1.72
N VAL A 57 9.65 -2.34 -1.80
CA VAL A 57 9.67 -0.90 -2.10
C VAL A 57 8.99 -0.60 -3.42
N ARG A 58 9.28 -1.37 -4.48
CA ARG A 58 8.67 -1.18 -5.80
C ARG A 58 7.15 -1.37 -5.77
N ILE A 59 6.65 -2.42 -5.07
CA ILE A 59 5.22 -2.67 -4.92
C ILE A 59 4.56 -1.52 -4.15
N LEU A 60 5.12 -1.13 -3.00
CA LEU A 60 4.56 -0.07 -2.17
C LEU A 60 4.50 1.27 -2.91
N VAL A 61 5.55 1.64 -3.66
CA VAL A 61 5.57 2.86 -4.47
C VAL A 61 4.54 2.78 -5.59
N ARG A 62 4.41 1.64 -6.27
CA ARG A 62 3.43 1.45 -7.33
C ARG A 62 2.00 1.58 -6.82
N GLU A 63 1.71 1.03 -5.66
CA GLU A 63 0.35 0.87 -5.15
C GLU A 63 -0.03 1.92 -4.08
N HIS A 64 0.82 2.94 -3.81
CA HIS A 64 0.59 3.88 -2.71
C HIS A 64 -0.75 4.64 -2.77
N LEU A 65 -1.33 4.81 -3.96
CA LEU A 65 -2.64 5.44 -4.16
C LEU A 65 -3.82 4.46 -4.17
N THR A 66 -3.56 3.16 -4.36
CA THR A 66 -4.59 2.16 -4.67
C THR A 66 -5.68 2.07 -3.60
N LEU A 67 -5.32 2.03 -2.31
CA LEU A 67 -6.32 1.97 -1.23
C LEU A 67 -7.21 3.23 -1.20
N SER A 68 -6.63 4.41 -1.42
CA SER A 68 -7.38 5.68 -1.45
C SER A 68 -8.29 5.78 -2.68
N GLU A 69 -7.84 5.35 -3.84
CA GLU A 69 -8.62 5.34 -5.08
C GLU A 69 -9.79 4.37 -4.98
N PHE A 70 -9.56 3.15 -4.50
CA PHE A 70 -10.62 2.17 -4.29
C PHE A 70 -11.64 2.65 -3.25
N ALA A 71 -11.19 3.29 -2.17
CA ALA A 71 -12.04 3.83 -1.12
C ALA A 71 -13.05 4.86 -1.63
N THR A 72 -12.71 5.60 -2.69
CA THR A 72 -13.59 6.64 -3.26
C THR A 72 -14.53 6.14 -4.35
N GLY A 73 -14.32 4.95 -4.90
CA GLY A 73 -15.07 4.51 -6.09
C GLY A 73 -15.54 3.06 -6.08
N LYS A 74 -15.18 2.26 -5.07
CA LYS A 74 -15.51 0.83 -5.04
C LYS A 74 -16.28 0.43 -3.78
N ASN A 75 -17.03 -0.67 -3.88
CA ASN A 75 -17.75 -1.24 -2.74
C ASN A 75 -16.85 -2.26 -2.02
N PRO A 76 -16.48 -2.04 -0.75
CA PRO A 76 -15.65 -2.99 0.01
C PRO A 76 -16.33 -4.34 0.29
N ASN A 77 -17.67 -4.40 0.16
CA ASN A 77 -18.42 -5.65 0.34
C ASN A 77 -18.46 -6.51 -0.94
N ASP A 78 -17.93 -6.03 -2.05
CA ASP A 78 -17.77 -6.82 -3.27
C ASP A 78 -16.50 -7.68 -3.14
N PRO A 79 -16.61 -9.04 -3.15
CA PRO A 79 -15.46 -9.91 -3.04
C PRO A 79 -14.40 -9.68 -4.13
N ALA A 80 -14.80 -9.24 -5.32
CA ALA A 80 -13.88 -8.92 -6.41
C ALA A 80 -12.98 -7.72 -6.09
N VAL A 81 -13.44 -6.80 -5.26
CA VAL A 81 -12.67 -5.65 -4.80
C VAL A 81 -11.56 -6.10 -3.84
N GLY A 82 -11.91 -6.92 -2.84
CA GLY A 82 -10.94 -7.50 -1.91
C GLY A 82 -9.88 -8.33 -2.63
N GLU A 83 -10.30 -9.12 -3.59
CA GLU A 83 -9.41 -9.95 -4.42
C GLU A 83 -8.46 -9.10 -5.27
N SER A 84 -8.93 -8.04 -5.90
CA SER A 84 -8.11 -7.12 -6.68
C SER A 84 -7.04 -6.45 -5.81
N LEU A 85 -7.42 -5.97 -4.62
CA LEU A 85 -6.49 -5.36 -3.67
C LEU A 85 -5.46 -6.37 -3.14
N ALA A 86 -5.87 -7.61 -2.85
CA ALA A 86 -4.96 -8.66 -2.42
C ALA A 86 -3.88 -8.95 -3.48
N ARG A 87 -4.26 -8.97 -4.76
CA ARG A 87 -3.30 -9.16 -5.87
C ARG A 87 -2.30 -8.03 -5.98
N CYS A 88 -2.68 -6.79 -5.72
CA CYS A 88 -1.77 -5.64 -5.78
C CYS A 88 -0.56 -5.79 -4.86
N VAL A 89 -0.72 -6.51 -3.75
CA VAL A 89 0.34 -6.79 -2.77
C VAL A 89 0.83 -8.24 -2.81
N ASP A 90 0.70 -8.92 -3.95
CA ASP A 90 1.09 -10.33 -4.13
C ASP A 90 0.46 -11.27 -3.08
N ARG A 91 -0.70 -10.93 -2.53
CA ARG A 91 -1.41 -11.62 -1.44
C ARG A 91 -0.58 -11.76 -0.15
N ASP A 92 0.41 -10.91 0.01
CA ASP A 92 1.25 -10.86 1.21
C ASP A 92 0.59 -9.97 2.28
N PRO A 93 0.17 -10.53 3.42
CA PRO A 93 -0.49 -9.76 4.47
C PRO A 93 0.42 -8.70 5.09
N MET A 94 1.75 -8.92 5.10
CA MET A 94 2.70 -7.94 5.61
C MET A 94 2.82 -6.74 4.66
N LEU A 95 2.89 -6.98 3.34
CA LEU A 95 2.86 -5.89 2.35
C LEU A 95 1.55 -5.12 2.38
N LEU A 96 0.43 -5.77 2.62
CA LEU A 96 -0.85 -5.10 2.80
C LEU A 96 -0.84 -4.17 4.02
N ASP A 97 -0.30 -4.64 5.15
CA ASP A 97 -0.15 -3.84 6.36
C ASP A 97 0.74 -2.61 6.10
N MET A 98 1.87 -2.81 5.42
CA MET A 98 2.79 -1.72 5.05
C MET A 98 2.14 -0.72 4.09
N LEU A 99 1.38 -1.19 3.10
CA LEU A 99 0.64 -0.33 2.18
C LEU A 99 -0.41 0.52 2.92
N TYR A 100 -1.12 -0.08 3.87
CA TYR A 100 -2.09 0.63 4.69
C TYR A 100 -1.42 1.73 5.53
N ASP A 101 -0.29 1.42 6.18
CA ASP A 101 0.45 2.40 6.97
C ASP A 101 1.05 3.52 6.09
N LEU A 102 1.56 3.20 4.89
CA LEU A 102 2.04 4.18 3.92
C LEU A 102 0.91 5.12 3.46
N THR A 103 -0.26 4.56 3.12
CA THR A 103 -1.44 5.33 2.69
C THR A 103 -1.91 6.30 3.78
N ARG A 104 -1.90 5.87 5.04
CA ARG A 104 -2.24 6.73 6.17
C ARG A 104 -1.22 7.85 6.41
N ALA A 105 0.06 7.53 6.31
CA ALA A 105 1.14 8.50 6.48
C ALA A 105 1.09 9.58 5.40
N ASP A 106 0.93 9.18 4.14
CA ASP A 106 0.80 10.10 3.00
C ASP A 106 -0.45 11.00 3.15
N GLY A 107 -1.62 10.42 3.40
CA GLY A 107 -2.85 11.17 3.61
C GLY A 107 -2.77 12.16 4.78
N SER A 108 -2.09 11.79 5.87
CA SER A 108 -1.93 12.64 7.05
C SER A 108 -0.94 13.79 6.82
N SER A 109 0.03 13.62 5.93
CA SER A 109 1.05 14.65 5.62
C SER A 109 0.46 15.90 4.99
N LEU A 110 -0.59 15.75 4.19
CA LEU A 110 -1.30 16.87 3.54
C LEU A 110 -1.99 17.80 4.55
N GLY A 111 -2.37 17.30 5.73
CA GLY A 111 -3.00 18.11 6.77
C GLY A 111 -2.02 18.99 7.56
N ALA A 112 -0.75 18.63 7.59
CA ALA A 112 0.25 19.32 8.39
C ALA A 112 0.86 20.56 7.70
N THR A 113 0.83 20.60 6.37
CA THR A 113 1.51 21.64 5.55
C THR A 113 0.58 22.50 4.73
N ALA A 114 -0.66 22.06 4.52
CA ALA A 114 -1.67 22.81 3.79
C ALA A 114 -2.43 23.76 4.72
N GLY A 115 -2.76 24.97 4.24
CA GLY A 115 -3.63 25.89 4.97
C GLY A 115 -4.96 25.22 5.35
N GLU A 116 -5.64 25.74 6.38
CA GLU A 116 -6.82 25.12 7.01
C GLU A 116 -7.93 24.73 6.02
N GLU A 117 -8.17 25.50 4.97
CA GLU A 117 -9.16 25.20 3.93
C GLU A 117 -8.77 24.00 3.05
N ILE A 118 -7.50 23.89 2.68
CA ILE A 118 -6.97 22.79 1.87
C ILE A 118 -6.94 21.51 2.72
N SER A 119 -6.57 21.61 3.98
CA SER A 119 -6.60 20.51 4.94
C SER A 119 -8.00 19.95 5.13
N LYS A 120 -9.03 20.80 5.23
CA LYS A 120 -10.44 20.38 5.34
C LYS A 120 -10.94 19.68 4.07
N ARG A 121 -10.45 20.07 2.89
CA ARG A 121 -10.94 19.58 1.60
C ARG A 121 -10.23 18.31 1.13
N TYR A 122 -8.95 18.19 1.39
CA TYR A 122 -8.09 17.12 0.88
C TYR A 122 -7.36 16.33 1.97
N GLY A 123 -7.43 16.78 3.22
CA GLY A 123 -6.76 16.16 4.35
C GLY A 123 -7.36 14.81 4.74
N TRP A 124 -6.60 14.09 5.54
CA TRP A 124 -7.04 12.83 6.13
C TRP A 124 -8.12 13.09 7.17
N SER A 125 -9.33 12.63 6.91
CA SER A 125 -10.48 12.75 7.81
C SER A 125 -10.88 11.40 8.39
N HIS A 126 -11.63 11.37 9.50
CA HIS A 126 -12.20 10.14 10.06
C HIS A 126 -13.01 9.34 9.03
N TRP A 127 -13.74 10.04 8.16
CA TRP A 127 -14.52 9.40 7.11
C TRP A 127 -13.60 8.70 6.09
N ARG A 128 -12.54 9.38 5.62
CA ARG A 128 -11.56 8.79 4.70
C ARG A 128 -10.82 7.62 5.34
N GLU A 129 -10.43 7.75 6.60
CA GLU A 129 -9.85 6.66 7.39
C GLU A 129 -10.76 5.42 7.41
N SER A 130 -12.07 5.62 7.64
CA SER A 130 -13.04 4.52 7.69
C SER A 130 -13.18 3.81 6.35
N LEU A 131 -13.20 4.55 5.24
CA LEU A 131 -13.26 3.99 3.90
C LEU A 131 -11.99 3.20 3.53
N VAL A 132 -10.82 3.76 3.79
CA VAL A 132 -9.55 3.08 3.51
C VAL A 132 -9.41 1.83 4.40
N ARG A 133 -9.83 1.89 5.65
CA ARG A 133 -9.86 0.74 6.54
C ARG A 133 -10.79 -0.36 6.03
N ALA A 134 -11.95 -0.02 5.47
CA ALA A 134 -12.86 -0.99 4.87
C ALA A 134 -12.21 -1.71 3.68
N MET A 135 -11.49 -0.99 2.82
CA MET A 135 -10.72 -1.59 1.71
C MET A 135 -9.59 -2.51 2.20
N TYR A 136 -8.83 -2.07 3.20
CA TYR A 136 -7.82 -2.91 3.84
C TYR A 136 -8.42 -4.20 4.41
N SER A 137 -9.58 -4.11 5.10
CA SER A 137 -10.25 -5.29 5.67
C SER A 137 -10.74 -6.25 4.61
N ALA A 138 -11.30 -5.75 3.49
CA ALA A 138 -11.72 -6.57 2.37
C ALA A 138 -10.54 -7.35 1.74
N ALA A 139 -9.41 -6.67 1.54
CA ALA A 139 -8.19 -7.31 1.02
C ALA A 139 -7.65 -8.37 1.98
N ARG A 140 -7.61 -8.05 3.27
CA ARG A 140 -7.13 -8.97 4.30
C ARG A 140 -7.97 -10.24 4.40
N GLU A 141 -9.29 -10.10 4.30
CA GLU A 141 -10.21 -11.23 4.28
C GLU A 141 -10.00 -12.10 3.03
N SER A 142 -9.81 -11.49 1.87
CA SER A 142 -9.50 -12.22 0.62
C SER A 142 -8.21 -13.05 0.75
N ILE A 143 -7.17 -12.49 1.37
CA ILE A 143 -5.91 -13.22 1.63
C ILE A 143 -6.15 -14.39 2.59
N ARG A 144 -6.91 -14.19 3.68
CA ARG A 144 -7.20 -15.20 4.69
C ARG A 144 -7.97 -16.39 4.11
N VAL A 145 -9.05 -16.13 3.38
CA VAL A 145 -9.91 -17.18 2.80
C VAL A 145 -9.12 -18.08 1.84
N GLN A 146 -8.19 -17.52 1.09
CA GLN A 146 -7.38 -18.32 0.18
C GLN A 146 -6.38 -19.22 0.91
N VAL A 147 -5.78 -18.76 2.00
CA VAL A 147 -4.88 -19.59 2.82
C VAL A 147 -5.65 -20.77 3.43
N GLU A 148 -6.85 -20.53 3.95
CA GLU A 148 -7.68 -21.58 4.54
C GLU A 148 -8.25 -22.54 3.47
N GLY A 149 -8.68 -22.03 2.31
CA GLY A 149 -9.16 -22.85 1.19
C GLY A 149 -8.08 -23.72 0.55
N GLY A 150 -6.83 -23.26 0.51
CA GLY A 150 -5.69 -24.05 0.01
C GLY A 150 -5.31 -25.23 0.90
N TYR A 151 -5.71 -25.24 2.18
CA TYR A 151 -5.54 -26.39 3.08
C TYR A 151 -6.68 -27.41 2.97
N ALA A 152 -7.84 -27.03 2.44
CA ALA A 152 -8.97 -27.93 2.28
C ALA A 152 -8.85 -28.85 1.06
N ASP A 153 -8.01 -28.51 0.08
CA ASP A 153 -7.78 -29.32 -1.14
C ASP A 153 -6.60 -30.31 -1.02
N VAL A 154 -5.95 -30.40 0.13
CA VAL A 154 -4.98 -31.48 0.40
C VAL A 154 -5.72 -32.65 0.99
N ASP A 155 -6.39 -33.41 0.14
CA ASP A 155 -6.95 -34.69 0.46
C ASP A 155 -5.76 -35.68 0.66
N PHE A 156 -5.55 -36.08 1.92
CA PHE A 156 -4.62 -37.16 2.27
C PHE A 156 -5.29 -38.51 1.93
N GLY A 157 -5.36 -38.79 0.61
CA GLY A 157 -5.69 -40.14 0.14
C GLY A 157 -4.57 -41.14 0.41
#